data_0a1a6f604b7756c6d49c10fa76cb6546
#
_entry.id   0a1a6f604b7756c6d49c10fa76cb6546
#
_cell.length_a   1.000
_cell.length_b   1.000
_cell.length_c   1.000
_cell.angle_alpha   90.00
_cell.angle_beta   90.00
_cell.angle_gamma   90.00
#
_symmetry.space_group_name_H-M   'P 1'
#
loop_
_entity.id
_entity.type
_entity.pdbx_description
1 polymer ?
#
loop_
_entity_poly.entity_id
_entity_poly.type
_entity_poly.pdbx_seq_one_letter_code
_entity_poly.pdbx_strand_id
1 'polypeptide(L)'
;MLKHWRNRAAALGLSLCLVGALCPVAQAVGPEVSAQSAVVLTADTGAVLFEKDGHTPQPVASTTKIMTALLALEAAQEQGDPLVDITQEMVAVEGSSMGLQAGDSISLTGLAAGMLLASGNDAANAAALYLDGSLESFAARMNQRAAALGMEDTHFVTPSGLDGEDAQGLGHLSTAYDMALLARAALEDQAFRQLCSSPSLAVEFAEPVKRVTYTNHNKLLAQYQGCVGVKTGFTKEAGRCLVSAAERDGALLIAVTLNAPNDWQDHTALLDYGFSQVEPYQLAGGDVRLTVPVVGSPVEVVSLRGSNGGEVTLPLGQGAQVERVVHAPKFLYAPVESGEQVGEICWYLEGQLLGSAPLTAAGAAPLQEKAPSLWERLFG
;
A
#
# COMPACT_ATOMS: atom_id res chain seq x y z
N MET A 1 -32.52 -73.85 -49.61
CA MET A 1 -32.38 -72.38 -49.68
C MET A 1 -32.37 -71.85 -48.27
N LEU A 2 -31.18 -71.57 -47.74
CA LEU A 2 -30.93 -71.23 -46.35
C LEU A 2 -30.77 -69.73 -46.20
N LYS A 3 -31.56 -69.11 -45.32
CA LYS A 3 -31.43 -67.74 -44.93
C LYS A 3 -30.75 -67.65 -43.56
N HIS A 4 -29.62 -67.04 -43.55
CA HIS A 4 -28.88 -66.71 -42.32
C HIS A 4 -29.55 -65.50 -41.64
N TRP A 5 -29.82 -65.64 -40.34
CA TRP A 5 -30.25 -64.60 -39.46
C TRP A 5 -28.98 -64.30 -38.54
N ARG A 6 -28.48 -63.09 -38.67
CA ARG A 6 -27.42 -62.59 -37.75
C ARG A 6 -28.03 -61.64 -36.74
N ASN A 7 -27.97 -62.05 -35.48
CA ASN A 7 -28.32 -61.22 -34.34
C ASN A 7 -27.37 -60.03 -34.19
N ARG A 8 -27.93 -58.83 -34.14
CA ARG A 8 -27.26 -57.63 -33.69
C ARG A 8 -27.77 -57.32 -32.29
N ALA A 9 -26.92 -57.56 -31.27
CA ALA A 9 -27.12 -57.07 -29.93
C ALA A 9 -26.78 -55.58 -29.89
N ALA A 10 -27.78 -54.73 -29.57
CA ALA A 10 -27.57 -53.32 -29.31
C ALA A 10 -27.14 -53.14 -27.87
N ALA A 11 -25.89 -52.74 -27.65
CA ALA A 11 -25.42 -52.31 -26.35
C ALA A 11 -25.89 -50.86 -26.10
N LEU A 12 -26.83 -50.66 -25.20
CA LEU A 12 -27.19 -49.35 -24.66
C LEU A 12 -26.12 -48.95 -23.65
N GLY A 13 -25.24 -48.03 -24.03
CA GLY A 13 -24.33 -47.32 -23.14
C GLY A 13 -25.09 -46.28 -22.32
N LEU A 14 -25.25 -46.52 -21.04
CA LEU A 14 -25.80 -45.55 -20.08
C LEU A 14 -24.66 -44.55 -19.76
N SER A 15 -24.66 -43.41 -20.46
CA SER A 15 -23.80 -42.26 -20.07
C SER A 15 -24.37 -41.57 -18.84
N LEU A 16 -23.80 -41.86 -17.69
CA LEU A 16 -24.09 -41.13 -16.44
C LEU A 16 -23.42 -39.76 -16.53
N CYS A 17 -24.14 -38.74 -16.98
CA CYS A 17 -23.71 -37.35 -16.82
C CYS A 17 -23.75 -36.99 -15.35
N LEU A 18 -22.58 -36.99 -14.67
CA LEU A 18 -22.39 -36.32 -13.39
C LEU A 18 -22.53 -34.81 -13.67
N VAL A 19 -23.73 -34.27 -13.52
CA VAL A 19 -23.92 -32.83 -13.39
C VAL A 19 -23.41 -32.49 -11.98
N GLY A 20 -22.15 -32.09 -11.92
CA GLY A 20 -21.59 -31.45 -10.72
C GLY A 20 -22.41 -30.20 -10.45
N ALA A 21 -23.26 -30.23 -9.43
CA ALA A 21 -23.90 -29.04 -8.92
C ALA A 21 -22.74 -28.10 -8.46
N LEU A 22 -22.40 -27.11 -9.30
CA LEU A 22 -21.73 -25.92 -8.88
C LEU A 22 -22.68 -25.25 -7.88
N CYS A 23 -22.49 -25.55 -6.58
CA CYS A 23 -23.06 -24.71 -5.55
C CYS A 23 -22.47 -23.32 -5.79
N PRO A 24 -23.29 -22.29 -6.06
CA PRO A 24 -22.76 -20.94 -6.02
C PRO A 24 -22.19 -20.77 -4.61
N VAL A 25 -20.90 -20.51 -4.51
CA VAL A 25 -20.32 -19.99 -3.27
C VAL A 25 -21.15 -18.74 -3.01
N ALA A 26 -21.97 -18.76 -1.97
CA ALA A 26 -22.71 -17.58 -1.53
C ALA A 26 -21.63 -16.55 -1.21
N GLN A 27 -21.42 -15.61 -2.13
CA GLN A 27 -20.60 -14.44 -1.86
C GLN A 27 -21.24 -13.81 -0.63
N ALA A 28 -20.53 -13.76 0.48
CA ALA A 28 -21.02 -13.12 1.68
C ALA A 28 -21.44 -11.72 1.29
N VAL A 29 -22.74 -11.43 1.41
CA VAL A 29 -23.27 -10.10 1.14
C VAL A 29 -22.56 -9.18 2.12
N GLY A 30 -21.71 -8.28 1.61
CA GLY A 30 -20.98 -7.32 2.43
C GLY A 30 -21.94 -6.42 3.24
N PRO A 31 -21.42 -5.64 4.19
CA PRO A 31 -22.26 -4.79 5.03
C PRO A 31 -23.00 -3.74 4.19
N GLU A 32 -24.23 -3.43 4.58
CA GLU A 32 -24.93 -2.26 4.05
C GLU A 32 -24.27 -1.01 4.61
N VAL A 33 -23.86 -0.08 3.75
CA VAL A 33 -23.24 1.18 4.11
C VAL A 33 -24.00 2.37 3.54
N SER A 34 -24.02 3.47 4.27
CA SER A 34 -24.66 4.72 3.85
C SER A 34 -23.85 5.47 2.80
N ALA A 35 -22.57 5.12 2.64
CA ALA A 35 -21.65 5.72 1.68
C ALA A 35 -22.13 5.55 0.23
N GLN A 36 -21.91 6.57 -0.60
CA GLN A 36 -22.11 6.48 -2.04
C GLN A 36 -21.05 5.55 -2.64
N SER A 37 -19.79 5.72 -2.27
CA SER A 37 -18.70 4.82 -2.65
C SER A 37 -17.93 4.34 -1.43
N ALA A 38 -17.51 3.07 -1.43
CA ALA A 38 -16.73 2.50 -0.36
C ALA A 38 -15.77 1.40 -0.86
N VAL A 39 -14.60 1.29 -0.23
CA VAL A 39 -13.63 0.22 -0.47
C VAL A 39 -13.02 -0.22 0.86
N VAL A 40 -12.77 -1.52 1.01
CA VAL A 40 -11.89 -2.08 2.04
C VAL A 40 -10.85 -2.94 1.35
N LEU A 41 -9.57 -2.71 1.70
CA LEU A 41 -8.47 -3.53 1.19
C LEU A 41 -7.45 -3.86 2.29
N THR A 42 -6.61 -4.88 2.04
CA THR A 42 -5.44 -5.20 2.86
C THR A 42 -4.29 -4.27 2.53
N ALA A 43 -3.60 -3.73 3.54
CA ALA A 43 -2.53 -2.76 3.31
C ALA A 43 -1.27 -3.39 2.68
N ASP A 44 -0.95 -4.63 3.03
CA ASP A 44 0.24 -5.35 2.54
C ASP A 44 0.07 -5.85 1.10
N THR A 45 -0.99 -6.58 0.80
CA THR A 45 -1.20 -7.19 -0.52
C THR A 45 -2.06 -6.32 -1.45
N GLY A 46 -2.83 -5.35 -0.93
CA GLY A 46 -3.76 -4.55 -1.72
C GLY A 46 -5.01 -5.32 -2.17
N ALA A 47 -5.25 -6.50 -1.61
CA ALA A 47 -6.43 -7.30 -1.95
C ALA A 47 -7.72 -6.60 -1.52
N VAL A 48 -8.65 -6.41 -2.46
CA VAL A 48 -9.94 -5.78 -2.21
C VAL A 48 -10.88 -6.79 -1.54
N LEU A 49 -11.36 -6.45 -0.34
CA LEU A 49 -12.26 -7.28 0.46
C LEU A 49 -13.72 -6.87 0.32
N PHE A 50 -13.96 -5.59 0.06
CA PHE A 50 -15.28 -5.00 -0.16
C PHE A 50 -15.17 -3.82 -1.11
N GLU A 51 -16.14 -3.71 -2.01
CA GLU A 51 -16.26 -2.59 -2.93
C GLU A 51 -17.73 -2.25 -3.17
N LYS A 52 -18.00 -0.94 -3.18
CA LYS A 52 -19.27 -0.34 -3.62
C LYS A 52 -18.93 0.91 -4.41
N ASP A 53 -19.18 0.92 -5.71
CA ASP A 53 -18.88 2.05 -6.62
C ASP A 53 -17.47 2.65 -6.40
N GLY A 54 -16.50 1.77 -6.11
CA GLY A 54 -15.16 2.12 -5.62
C GLY A 54 -14.33 2.95 -6.61
N HIS A 55 -14.59 2.84 -7.91
CA HIS A 55 -13.90 3.54 -9.00
C HIS A 55 -14.67 4.75 -9.55
N THR A 56 -15.75 5.19 -8.88
CA THR A 56 -16.51 6.36 -9.30
C THR A 56 -15.84 7.64 -8.79
N PRO A 57 -15.35 8.56 -9.68
CA PRO A 57 -14.73 9.81 -9.27
C PRO A 57 -15.73 10.72 -8.55
N GLN A 58 -15.33 11.25 -7.41
CA GLN A 58 -16.13 12.13 -6.55
C GLN A 58 -15.23 13.15 -5.84
N PRO A 59 -15.79 14.28 -5.35
CA PRO A 59 -15.07 15.15 -4.43
C PRO A 59 -14.68 14.40 -3.15
N VAL A 60 -13.45 14.58 -2.71
CA VAL A 60 -12.87 13.85 -1.56
C VAL A 60 -12.58 14.73 -0.35
N ALA A 61 -12.86 16.02 -0.46
CA ALA A 61 -12.67 16.99 0.60
C ALA A 61 -11.25 16.90 1.23
N SER A 62 -11.14 17.17 2.53
CA SER A 62 -9.87 17.16 3.28
C SER A 62 -9.17 15.80 3.39
N THR A 63 -9.71 14.70 2.84
CA THR A 63 -8.94 13.45 2.73
C THR A 63 -7.77 13.63 1.75
N THR A 64 -7.82 14.60 0.84
CA THR A 64 -6.72 15.08 0.00
C THR A 64 -5.44 15.35 0.78
N LYS A 65 -5.55 15.83 2.03
CA LYS A 65 -4.40 16.15 2.87
C LYS A 65 -3.53 14.93 3.24
N ILE A 66 -4.00 13.71 2.94
CA ILE A 66 -3.15 12.52 2.99
C ILE A 66 -2.00 12.68 1.98
N MET A 67 -2.29 13.08 0.74
CA MET A 67 -1.27 13.34 -0.29
C MET A 67 -0.36 14.49 0.10
N THR A 68 -0.93 15.61 0.54
CA THR A 68 -0.16 16.81 0.88
C THR A 68 0.77 16.56 2.07
N ALA A 69 0.29 15.87 3.11
CA ALA A 69 1.09 15.51 4.27
C ALA A 69 2.18 14.49 3.92
N LEU A 70 1.89 13.50 3.07
CA LEU A 70 2.89 12.54 2.58
C LEU A 70 4.02 13.27 1.85
N LEU A 71 3.72 14.13 0.88
CA LEU A 71 4.72 14.92 0.15
C LEU A 71 5.53 15.87 1.06
N ALA A 72 4.88 16.46 2.07
CA ALA A 72 5.58 17.30 3.05
C ALA A 72 6.55 16.49 3.91
N LEU A 73 6.18 15.27 4.33
CA LEU A 73 7.03 14.38 5.13
C LEU A 73 8.16 13.77 4.30
N GLU A 74 7.91 13.37 3.05
CA GLU A 74 8.96 12.94 2.11
C GLU A 74 10.02 14.05 1.97
N ALA A 75 9.58 15.31 1.76
CA ALA A 75 10.50 16.46 1.67
C ALA A 75 11.20 16.76 3.01
N ALA A 76 10.52 16.62 4.14
CA ALA A 76 11.15 16.79 5.46
C ALA A 76 12.28 15.78 5.69
N GLN A 77 12.10 14.52 5.30
CA GLN A 77 13.13 13.48 5.38
C GLN A 77 14.33 13.79 4.49
N GLU A 78 14.09 14.25 3.25
CA GLU A 78 15.14 14.57 2.28
C GLU A 78 15.94 15.82 2.67
N GLN A 79 15.28 16.84 3.26
CA GLN A 79 15.86 18.16 3.51
C GLN A 79 16.24 18.40 4.97
N GLY A 80 16.02 17.44 5.88
CA GLY A 80 16.32 17.57 7.31
C GLY A 80 15.30 18.38 8.09
N ASP A 81 14.02 18.28 7.74
CA ASP A 81 12.85 18.92 8.37
C ASP A 81 12.98 20.45 8.51
N PRO A 82 13.11 21.19 7.39
CA PRO A 82 13.34 22.63 7.38
C PRO A 82 12.21 23.40 8.02
N LEU A 83 12.52 24.57 8.56
CA LEU A 83 11.57 25.54 9.05
C LEU A 83 10.95 26.31 7.87
N VAL A 84 9.65 26.48 7.92
CA VAL A 84 8.83 27.24 6.97
C VAL A 84 8.40 28.54 7.65
N ASP A 85 8.85 29.68 7.12
CA ASP A 85 8.41 31.00 7.56
C ASP A 85 7.06 31.33 6.92
N ILE A 86 6.05 31.46 7.75
CA ILE A 86 4.65 31.60 7.32
C ILE A 86 4.39 33.00 6.81
N THR A 87 3.94 33.10 5.56
CA THR A 87 3.55 34.36 4.91
C THR A 87 2.05 34.61 5.00
N GLN A 88 1.64 35.85 4.70
CA GLN A 88 0.21 36.22 4.62
C GLN A 88 -0.53 35.43 3.52
N GLU A 89 0.14 35.10 2.43
CA GLU A 89 -0.42 34.32 1.32
C GLU A 89 -0.74 32.87 1.77
N MET A 90 0.14 32.23 2.52
CA MET A 90 -0.03 30.88 3.03
C MET A 90 -1.28 30.70 3.89
N VAL A 91 -1.65 31.72 4.65
CA VAL A 91 -2.81 31.70 5.57
C VAL A 91 -4.09 32.26 4.95
N ALA A 92 -4.03 32.79 3.74
CA ALA A 92 -5.17 33.37 3.01
C ALA A 92 -6.07 32.27 2.41
N VAL A 93 -6.62 31.40 3.25
CA VAL A 93 -7.48 30.27 2.86
C VAL A 93 -8.62 30.10 3.84
N GLU A 94 -9.79 29.71 3.34
CA GLU A 94 -10.97 29.47 4.15
C GLU A 94 -11.01 28.05 4.75
N GLY A 95 -11.96 27.83 5.64
CA GLY A 95 -12.29 26.52 6.20
C GLY A 95 -11.47 26.15 7.43
N SER A 96 -11.13 24.85 7.59
CA SER A 96 -10.39 24.37 8.75
C SER A 96 -8.97 24.94 8.79
N SER A 97 -8.50 25.32 9.98
CA SER A 97 -7.18 25.94 10.16
C SER A 97 -6.50 25.35 11.40
N MET A 98 -5.19 25.21 11.37
CA MET A 98 -4.38 24.98 12.56
C MET A 98 -4.03 26.27 13.31
N GLY A 99 -4.43 27.42 12.76
CA GLY A 99 -4.26 28.74 13.37
C GLY A 99 -2.91 29.39 13.11
N LEU A 100 -2.30 29.11 11.94
CA LEU A 100 -1.08 29.78 11.51
C LEU A 100 -1.29 31.28 11.33
N GLN A 101 -0.27 32.06 11.64
CA GLN A 101 -0.23 33.49 11.43
C GLN A 101 1.00 33.88 10.62
N ALA A 102 0.90 34.93 9.83
CA ALA A 102 2.07 35.48 9.15
C ALA A 102 3.14 35.87 10.18
N GLY A 103 4.36 35.41 9.98
CA GLY A 103 5.48 35.56 10.91
C GLY A 103 5.68 34.38 11.86
N ASP A 104 4.79 33.36 11.86
CA ASP A 104 5.09 32.08 12.50
C ASP A 104 6.21 31.37 11.71
N SER A 105 7.04 30.56 12.42
CA SER A 105 8.02 29.65 11.80
C SER A 105 7.83 28.27 12.39
N ILE A 106 7.66 27.26 11.53
CA ILE A 106 7.28 25.88 11.91
C ILE A 106 7.90 24.89 10.93
N SER A 107 8.24 23.67 11.39
CA SER A 107 8.82 22.65 10.51
C SER A 107 7.79 22.04 9.54
N LEU A 108 8.27 21.44 8.44
CA LEU A 108 7.39 20.68 7.51
C LEU A 108 6.65 19.56 8.22
N THR A 109 7.31 18.84 9.15
CA THR A 109 6.65 17.83 10.01
C THR A 109 5.55 18.46 10.87
N GLY A 110 5.79 19.68 11.39
CA GLY A 110 4.79 20.44 12.14
C GLY A 110 3.56 20.82 11.29
N LEU A 111 3.77 21.20 10.02
CA LEU A 111 2.69 21.45 9.07
C LEU A 111 1.91 20.15 8.75
N ALA A 112 2.60 19.02 8.54
CA ALA A 112 1.97 17.72 8.34
C ALA A 112 1.10 17.32 9.55
N ALA A 113 1.57 17.54 10.76
CA ALA A 113 0.78 17.32 11.97
C ALA A 113 -0.49 18.19 12.01
N GLY A 114 -0.38 19.48 11.64
CA GLY A 114 -1.52 20.39 11.52
C GLY A 114 -2.55 19.94 10.48
N MET A 115 -2.09 19.42 9.33
CA MET A 115 -2.95 18.86 8.29
C MET A 115 -3.71 17.62 8.77
N LEU A 116 -3.02 16.69 9.43
CA LEU A 116 -3.59 15.39 9.80
C LEU A 116 -4.50 15.49 11.03
N LEU A 117 -4.14 16.27 12.04
CA LEU A 117 -4.92 16.37 13.27
C LEU A 117 -6.02 17.44 13.18
N ALA A 118 -5.64 18.70 12.91
CA ALA A 118 -6.56 19.84 12.86
C ALA A 118 -7.22 20.04 11.50
N SER A 119 -6.82 19.26 10.50
CA SER A 119 -7.30 19.43 9.12
C SER A 119 -6.97 20.82 8.51
N GLY A 120 -5.86 21.46 8.95
CA GLY A 120 -5.49 22.83 8.58
C GLY A 120 -5.31 23.03 7.07
N ASN A 121 -6.15 23.88 6.48
CA ASN A 121 -6.01 24.31 5.09
C ASN A 121 -4.81 25.26 4.94
N ASP A 122 -4.58 26.10 5.96
CA ASP A 122 -3.43 26.97 6.11
C ASP A 122 -2.11 26.17 6.13
N ALA A 123 -2.07 25.07 6.85
CA ALA A 123 -0.91 24.17 6.85
C ALA A 123 -0.66 23.51 5.49
N ALA A 124 -1.72 23.11 4.78
CA ALA A 124 -1.61 22.53 3.45
C ALA A 124 -1.09 23.55 2.42
N ASN A 125 -1.63 24.77 2.43
CA ASN A 125 -1.16 25.85 1.56
C ASN A 125 0.28 26.26 1.89
N ALA A 126 0.64 26.34 3.19
CA ALA A 126 2.00 26.67 3.61
C ALA A 126 3.03 25.66 3.09
N ALA A 127 2.74 24.36 3.24
CA ALA A 127 3.60 23.30 2.70
C ALA A 127 3.70 23.39 1.16
N ALA A 128 2.59 23.57 0.47
CA ALA A 128 2.55 23.65 -0.98
C ALA A 128 3.36 24.84 -1.53
N LEU A 129 3.13 26.02 -0.99
CA LEU A 129 3.84 27.25 -1.42
C LEU A 129 5.33 27.19 -1.07
N TYR A 130 5.69 26.59 0.07
CA TYR A 130 7.10 26.40 0.43
C TYR A 130 7.82 25.45 -0.53
N LEU A 131 7.18 24.33 -0.88
CA LEU A 131 7.81 23.26 -1.66
C LEU A 131 7.91 23.60 -3.15
N ASP A 132 6.89 24.26 -3.73
CA ASP A 132 6.79 24.45 -5.19
C ASP A 132 6.54 25.90 -5.62
N GLY A 133 6.44 26.84 -4.68
CA GLY A 133 6.28 28.27 -4.96
C GLY A 133 4.89 28.68 -5.46
N SER A 134 4.03 27.74 -5.90
CA SER A 134 2.63 28.01 -6.25
C SER A 134 1.75 26.79 -5.97
N LEU A 135 0.45 27.03 -5.79
CA LEU A 135 -0.53 25.96 -5.57
C LEU A 135 -0.69 25.09 -6.82
N GLU A 136 -0.60 25.68 -8.02
CA GLU A 136 -0.69 24.98 -9.31
C GLU A 136 0.50 24.05 -9.51
N SER A 137 1.72 24.49 -9.20
CA SER A 137 2.92 23.66 -9.29
C SER A 137 2.86 22.49 -8.30
N PHE A 138 2.35 22.73 -7.10
CA PHE A 138 2.16 21.69 -6.11
C PHE A 138 1.06 20.69 -6.52
N ALA A 139 -0.06 21.16 -7.09
CA ALA A 139 -1.09 20.29 -7.65
C ALA A 139 -0.52 19.37 -8.76
N ALA A 140 0.36 19.90 -9.61
CA ALA A 140 1.05 19.09 -10.62
C ALA A 140 1.93 17.99 -9.96
N ARG A 141 2.65 18.29 -8.86
CA ARG A 141 3.39 17.30 -8.07
C ARG A 141 2.46 16.25 -7.45
N MET A 142 1.32 16.67 -6.88
CA MET A 142 0.31 15.74 -6.33
C MET A 142 -0.18 14.77 -7.40
N ASN A 143 -0.50 15.26 -8.60
CA ASN A 143 -0.96 14.45 -9.73
C ASN A 143 0.14 13.51 -10.26
N GLN A 144 1.39 13.95 -10.29
CA GLN A 144 2.52 13.10 -10.63
C GLN A 144 2.68 11.95 -9.61
N ARG A 145 2.55 12.25 -8.31
CA ARG A 145 2.62 11.25 -7.25
C ARG A 145 1.44 10.28 -7.32
N ALA A 146 0.23 10.78 -7.59
CA ALA A 146 -0.96 9.96 -7.80
C ALA A 146 -0.76 8.96 -8.95
N ALA A 147 -0.26 9.42 -10.10
CA ALA A 147 0.05 8.56 -11.23
C ALA A 147 1.10 7.47 -10.87
N ALA A 148 2.13 7.83 -10.11
CA ALA A 148 3.15 6.87 -9.64
C ALA A 148 2.60 5.82 -8.66
N LEU A 149 1.50 6.13 -7.97
CA LEU A 149 0.78 5.21 -7.08
C LEU A 149 -0.31 4.39 -7.80
N GLY A 150 -0.52 4.62 -9.11
CA GLY A 150 -1.57 3.93 -9.88
C GLY A 150 -2.98 4.48 -9.63
N MET A 151 -3.11 5.72 -9.15
CA MET A 151 -4.38 6.40 -8.92
C MET A 151 -4.89 6.98 -10.26
N GLU A 152 -5.47 6.14 -11.11
CA GLU A 152 -5.77 6.47 -12.50
C GLU A 152 -7.00 7.39 -12.65
N ASP A 153 -7.91 7.38 -11.69
CA ASP A 153 -9.16 8.16 -11.69
C ASP A 153 -9.09 9.38 -10.74
N THR A 154 -7.88 9.88 -10.47
CA THR A 154 -7.63 10.99 -9.53
C THR A 154 -7.10 12.23 -10.23
N HIS A 155 -7.69 13.39 -9.92
CA HIS A 155 -7.20 14.70 -10.31
C HIS A 155 -7.23 15.66 -9.12
N PHE A 156 -6.06 16.06 -8.64
CA PHE A 156 -5.90 17.04 -7.57
C PHE A 156 -5.71 18.44 -8.14
N VAL A 157 -6.44 19.42 -7.58
CA VAL A 157 -6.37 20.84 -7.94
C VAL A 157 -5.88 21.69 -6.78
N THR A 158 -6.25 21.32 -5.54
CA THR A 158 -5.88 22.05 -4.33
C THR A 158 -5.14 21.17 -3.33
N PRO A 159 -4.17 21.69 -2.56
CA PRO A 159 -3.47 20.92 -1.53
C PRO A 159 -4.35 20.61 -0.33
N SER A 160 -5.44 21.34 -0.14
CA SER A 160 -6.33 21.25 1.02
C SER A 160 -7.53 20.33 0.81
N GLY A 161 -7.91 20.07 -0.45
CA GLY A 161 -9.15 19.37 -0.81
C GLY A 161 -10.39 20.27 -0.75
N LEU A 162 -10.22 21.58 -0.83
CA LEU A 162 -11.32 22.48 -1.15
C LEU A 162 -11.73 22.25 -2.60
N ASP A 163 -13.03 22.34 -2.84
CA ASP A 163 -13.61 22.18 -4.17
C ASP A 163 -13.03 23.25 -5.12
N GLY A 164 -12.75 22.86 -6.36
CA GLY A 164 -12.16 23.75 -7.36
C GLY A 164 -11.97 23.05 -8.69
N GLU A 165 -11.68 23.86 -9.72
CA GLU A 165 -11.33 23.40 -11.06
C GLU A 165 -9.98 23.97 -11.47
N ASP A 166 -9.23 23.24 -12.27
CA ASP A 166 -8.00 23.74 -12.88
C ASP A 166 -8.28 24.64 -14.08
N ALA A 167 -7.23 25.15 -14.74
CA ALA A 167 -7.34 26.00 -15.89
C ALA A 167 -8.01 25.32 -17.11
N GLN A 168 -8.14 24.01 -17.12
CA GLN A 168 -8.81 23.19 -18.12
C GLN A 168 -10.26 22.86 -17.77
N GLY A 169 -10.74 23.28 -16.59
CA GLY A 169 -12.07 22.99 -16.07
C GLY A 169 -12.21 21.57 -15.51
N LEU A 170 -11.10 20.91 -15.17
CA LEU A 170 -11.12 19.61 -14.50
C LEU A 170 -11.27 19.82 -12.99
N GLY A 171 -12.25 19.13 -12.39
CA GLY A 171 -12.55 19.23 -10.97
C GLY A 171 -11.56 18.49 -10.07
N HIS A 172 -11.55 18.87 -8.78
CA HIS A 172 -10.80 18.18 -7.73
C HIS A 172 -11.52 16.90 -7.31
N LEU A 173 -11.14 15.75 -7.90
CA LEU A 173 -11.83 14.47 -7.77
C LEU A 173 -10.85 13.33 -7.49
N SER A 174 -11.35 12.29 -6.83
CA SER A 174 -10.69 11.00 -6.69
C SER A 174 -11.75 9.89 -6.50
N THR A 175 -11.31 8.64 -6.32
CA THR A 175 -12.19 7.49 -6.07
C THR A 175 -11.92 6.89 -4.69
N ALA A 176 -12.85 6.07 -4.19
CA ALA A 176 -12.61 5.37 -2.93
C ALA A 176 -11.43 4.40 -3.04
N TYR A 177 -11.26 3.77 -4.20
CA TYR A 177 -10.14 2.87 -4.49
C TYR A 177 -8.80 3.62 -4.52
N ASP A 178 -8.71 4.71 -5.28
CA ASP A 178 -7.48 5.51 -5.37
C ASP A 178 -7.08 6.10 -4.01
N MET A 179 -8.05 6.56 -3.23
CA MET A 179 -7.79 7.04 -1.87
C MET A 179 -7.31 5.93 -0.93
N ALA A 180 -7.70 4.67 -1.18
CA ALA A 180 -7.17 3.53 -0.43
C ALA A 180 -5.73 3.20 -0.85
N LEU A 181 -5.37 3.32 -2.14
CA LEU A 181 -3.99 3.21 -2.63
C LEU A 181 -3.10 4.31 -2.01
N LEU A 182 -3.60 5.54 -1.97
CA LEU A 182 -2.90 6.65 -1.34
C LEU A 182 -2.66 6.41 0.15
N ALA A 183 -3.69 5.96 0.88
CA ALA A 183 -3.57 5.66 2.31
C ALA A 183 -2.58 4.51 2.58
N ARG A 184 -2.57 3.49 1.71
CA ARG A 184 -1.61 2.39 1.75
C ARG A 184 -0.18 2.91 1.67
N ALA A 185 0.14 3.72 0.67
CA ALA A 185 1.47 4.31 0.51
C ALA A 185 1.85 5.23 1.68
N ALA A 186 0.90 6.06 2.15
CA ALA A 186 1.15 6.98 3.26
C ALA A 186 1.42 6.25 4.59
N LEU A 187 0.76 5.11 4.84
CA LEU A 187 0.97 4.31 6.05
C LEU A 187 2.31 3.53 6.07
N GLU A 188 3.00 3.40 4.93
CA GLU A 188 4.36 2.88 4.87
C GLU A 188 5.37 3.88 5.46
N ASP A 189 5.08 5.20 5.41
CA ASP A 189 5.89 6.23 6.06
C ASP A 189 5.65 6.22 7.58
N GLN A 190 6.71 5.97 8.35
CA GLN A 190 6.62 5.87 9.81
C GLN A 190 6.18 7.19 10.47
N ALA A 191 6.65 8.34 9.97
CA ALA A 191 6.28 9.65 10.51
C ALA A 191 4.80 9.93 10.22
N PHE A 192 4.33 9.67 9.01
CA PHE A 192 2.91 9.79 8.66
C PHE A 192 2.04 8.92 9.57
N ARG A 193 2.40 7.63 9.72
CA ARG A 193 1.66 6.69 10.56
C ARG A 193 1.61 7.14 12.02
N GLN A 194 2.72 7.66 12.56
CA GLN A 194 2.78 8.19 13.92
C GLN A 194 1.87 9.41 14.09
N LEU A 195 1.87 10.34 13.13
CA LEU A 195 1.05 11.54 13.20
C LEU A 195 -0.44 11.21 13.10
N CYS A 196 -0.86 10.43 12.10
CA CYS A 196 -2.28 10.14 11.88
C CYS A 196 -2.90 9.24 12.97
N SER A 197 -2.10 8.42 13.66
CA SER A 197 -2.55 7.56 14.76
C SER A 197 -2.59 8.29 16.12
N SER A 198 -2.05 9.50 16.22
CA SER A 198 -2.04 10.27 17.48
C SER A 198 -3.41 10.88 17.75
N PRO A 199 -4.06 10.60 18.92
CA PRO A 199 -5.31 11.24 19.30
C PRO A 199 -5.16 12.74 19.53
N SER A 200 -3.99 13.17 20.00
CA SER A 200 -3.57 14.57 20.12
C SER A 200 -2.06 14.67 20.08
N LEU A 201 -1.55 15.79 19.58
CA LEU A 201 -0.12 16.06 19.50
C LEU A 201 0.16 17.53 19.80
N ALA A 202 1.21 17.79 20.56
CA ALA A 202 1.74 19.13 20.77
C ALA A 202 2.79 19.43 19.70
N VAL A 203 2.55 20.46 18.92
CA VAL A 203 3.43 20.95 17.83
C VAL A 203 4.17 22.18 18.33
N GLU A 204 5.46 22.22 18.07
CA GLU A 204 6.36 23.31 18.45
C GLU A 204 6.53 24.28 17.28
N PHE A 205 6.53 25.58 17.58
CA PHE A 205 6.85 26.66 16.64
C PHE A 205 8.20 27.24 17.03
N ALA A 206 9.02 27.52 16.05
CA ALA A 206 10.33 28.11 16.28
C ALA A 206 10.22 29.63 16.54
N GLU A 207 9.33 30.32 15.80
CA GLU A 207 9.04 31.75 15.95
C GLU A 207 7.53 32.02 15.81
N PRO A 208 6.91 32.77 16.71
CA PRO A 208 7.40 32.95 18.09
C PRO A 208 7.45 31.60 18.80
N VAL A 209 8.41 31.40 19.68
CA VAL A 209 8.53 30.14 20.41
C VAL A 209 7.23 29.88 21.18
N LYS A 210 6.48 28.89 20.72
CA LYS A 210 5.20 28.47 21.31
C LYS A 210 4.97 26.98 21.06
N ARG A 211 4.12 26.37 21.88
CA ARG A 211 3.68 24.98 21.74
C ARG A 211 2.17 24.93 21.72
N VAL A 212 1.58 24.33 20.70
CA VAL A 212 0.14 24.23 20.50
C VAL A 212 -0.25 22.78 20.41
N THR A 213 -1.24 22.36 21.19
CA THR A 213 -1.76 20.99 21.15
C THR A 213 -2.97 20.91 20.21
N TYR A 214 -2.88 20.03 19.20
CA TYR A 214 -3.97 19.73 18.28
C TYR A 214 -4.60 18.39 18.62
N THR A 215 -5.93 18.31 18.52
CA THR A 215 -6.70 17.08 18.70
C THR A 215 -7.08 16.52 17.33
N ASN A 216 -6.90 15.22 17.15
CA ASN A 216 -7.28 14.55 15.93
C ASN A 216 -8.81 14.45 15.79
N HIS A 217 -9.33 14.82 14.64
CA HIS A 217 -10.77 14.76 14.35
C HIS A 217 -11.29 13.32 14.12
N ASN A 218 -10.39 12.34 13.95
CA ASN A 218 -10.76 10.94 13.74
C ASN A 218 -11.23 10.28 15.05
N LYS A 219 -12.53 10.16 15.23
CA LYS A 219 -13.13 9.56 16.43
C LYS A 219 -12.84 8.05 16.55
N LEU A 220 -12.58 7.36 15.44
CA LEU A 220 -12.29 5.92 15.45
C LEU A 220 -11.01 5.59 16.23
N LEU A 221 -10.07 6.52 16.38
CA LEU A 221 -8.87 6.33 17.22
C LEU A 221 -9.24 5.98 18.68
N ALA A 222 -10.38 6.46 19.18
CA ALA A 222 -10.87 6.15 20.52
C ALA A 222 -12.02 5.11 20.53
N GLN A 223 -12.72 4.91 19.40
CA GLN A 223 -13.96 4.14 19.35
C GLN A 223 -13.80 2.77 18.72
N TYR A 224 -12.73 2.55 17.92
CA TYR A 224 -12.52 1.29 17.20
C TYR A 224 -11.17 0.67 17.60
N GLN A 225 -11.23 -0.55 18.12
CA GLN A 225 -10.03 -1.25 18.56
C GLN A 225 -9.08 -1.52 17.40
N GLY A 226 -7.81 -1.13 17.56
CA GLY A 226 -6.77 -1.29 16.54
C GLY A 226 -6.74 -0.16 15.51
N CYS A 227 -7.58 0.88 15.60
CA CYS A 227 -7.53 2.01 14.67
C CYS A 227 -6.18 2.73 14.74
N VAL A 228 -5.55 2.93 13.58
CA VAL A 228 -4.25 3.60 13.41
C VAL A 228 -4.32 4.86 12.53
N GLY A 229 -5.49 5.33 12.19
CA GLY A 229 -5.66 6.55 11.38
C GLY A 229 -6.94 6.52 10.55
N VAL A 230 -7.10 7.33 9.50
CA VAL A 230 -6.11 8.15 8.81
C VAL A 230 -6.59 9.61 8.73
N LYS A 231 -7.71 9.91 7.97
CA LYS A 231 -8.14 11.28 7.75
C LYS A 231 -9.64 11.40 7.50
N THR A 232 -10.24 12.43 8.09
CA THR A 232 -11.63 12.86 7.86
C THR A 232 -11.69 13.95 6.81
N GLY A 233 -12.82 14.03 6.07
CA GLY A 233 -13.09 15.09 5.11
C GLY A 233 -14.56 15.50 5.12
N PHE A 234 -14.81 16.76 4.84
CA PHE A 234 -16.16 17.29 4.62
C PHE A 234 -16.11 18.60 3.82
N THR A 235 -16.86 18.67 2.73
CA THR A 235 -17.35 19.90 2.10
C THR A 235 -18.86 19.72 1.85
N LYS A 236 -19.54 20.80 1.43
CA LYS A 236 -20.97 20.69 1.09
C LYS A 236 -21.18 19.81 -0.15
N GLU A 237 -20.24 19.81 -1.06
CA GLU A 237 -20.27 19.04 -2.31
C GLU A 237 -19.90 17.57 -2.08
N ALA A 238 -18.78 17.33 -1.39
CA ALA A 238 -18.31 15.97 -1.11
C ALA A 238 -19.18 15.18 -0.11
N GLY A 239 -19.94 15.87 0.75
CA GLY A 239 -20.52 15.21 1.93
C GLY A 239 -19.42 14.78 2.91
N ARG A 240 -19.71 13.79 3.75
CA ARG A 240 -18.73 13.23 4.69
C ARG A 240 -17.88 12.19 3.99
N CYS A 241 -16.56 12.36 4.08
CA CYS A 241 -15.54 11.44 3.55
C CYS A 241 -14.65 10.98 4.70
N LEU A 242 -14.30 9.71 4.71
CA LEU A 242 -13.43 9.15 5.72
C LEU A 242 -12.48 8.13 5.10
N VAL A 243 -11.21 8.23 5.45
CA VAL A 243 -10.20 7.19 5.25
C VAL A 243 -9.79 6.72 6.64
N SER A 244 -9.93 5.43 6.92
CA SER A 244 -9.46 4.83 8.17
C SER A 244 -8.61 3.60 7.91
N ALA A 245 -7.78 3.26 8.89
CA ALA A 245 -7.02 2.03 8.91
C ALA A 245 -7.04 1.43 10.31
N ALA A 246 -7.06 0.11 10.37
CA ALA A 246 -6.98 -0.61 11.64
C ALA A 246 -6.11 -1.86 11.51
N GLU A 247 -5.43 -2.18 12.61
CA GLU A 247 -4.55 -3.35 12.70
C GLU A 247 -5.05 -4.30 13.79
N ARG A 248 -5.19 -5.60 13.44
CA ARG A 248 -5.53 -6.68 14.36
C ARG A 248 -4.80 -7.95 13.94
N ASP A 249 -4.19 -8.63 14.89
CA ASP A 249 -3.54 -9.93 14.69
C ASP A 249 -2.55 -9.95 13.50
N GLY A 250 -1.84 -8.82 13.29
CA GLY A 250 -0.87 -8.64 12.21
C GLY A 250 -1.47 -8.19 10.86
N ALA A 251 -2.78 -8.25 10.67
CA ALA A 251 -3.44 -7.73 9.49
C ALA A 251 -3.72 -6.22 9.63
N LEU A 252 -3.28 -5.42 8.66
CA LEU A 252 -3.61 -4.00 8.53
C LEU A 252 -4.61 -3.82 7.39
N LEU A 253 -5.81 -3.33 7.71
CA LEU A 253 -6.86 -3.03 6.73
C LEU A 253 -7.07 -1.54 6.57
N ILE A 254 -7.40 -1.12 5.36
CA ILE A 254 -7.75 0.25 5.01
C ILE A 254 -9.18 0.28 4.51
N ALA A 255 -9.99 1.18 5.06
CA ALA A 255 -11.36 1.44 4.63
C ALA A 255 -11.48 2.89 4.17
N VAL A 256 -12.19 3.10 3.06
CA VAL A 256 -12.52 4.43 2.52
C VAL A 256 -14.01 4.51 2.26
N THR A 257 -14.62 5.60 2.69
CA THR A 257 -16.00 5.95 2.31
C THR A 257 -16.06 7.38 1.79
N LEU A 258 -16.78 7.58 0.70
CA LEU A 258 -17.05 8.88 0.11
C LEU A 258 -18.55 9.14 0.14
N ASN A 259 -18.93 10.38 0.47
CA ASN A 259 -20.31 10.82 0.65
C ASN A 259 -21.12 9.85 1.55
N ALA A 260 -20.65 9.69 2.79
CA ALA A 260 -21.15 8.72 3.77
C ALA A 260 -21.80 9.43 4.97
N PRO A 261 -23.10 9.66 5.01
CA PRO A 261 -23.77 10.33 6.13
C PRO A 261 -23.46 9.71 7.50
N ASN A 262 -23.30 8.39 7.56
CA ASN A 262 -23.02 7.62 8.79
C ASN A 262 -21.59 7.05 8.82
N ASP A 263 -20.61 7.81 8.34
CA ASP A 263 -19.21 7.39 8.13
C ASP A 263 -18.60 6.55 9.27
N TRP A 264 -18.83 6.92 10.53
CA TRP A 264 -18.29 6.17 11.68
C TRP A 264 -18.87 4.76 11.82
N GLN A 265 -20.17 4.61 11.57
CA GLN A 265 -20.85 3.31 11.61
C GLN A 265 -20.47 2.46 10.40
N ASP A 266 -20.44 3.09 9.22
CA ASP A 266 -20.01 2.43 7.99
C ASP A 266 -18.61 1.85 8.14
N HIS A 267 -17.65 2.64 8.66
CA HIS A 267 -16.27 2.17 8.84
C HIS A 267 -16.15 1.07 9.90
N THR A 268 -16.93 1.13 10.97
CA THR A 268 -16.97 0.03 11.95
C THR A 268 -17.43 -1.27 11.29
N ALA A 269 -18.53 -1.22 10.52
CA ALA A 269 -19.05 -2.40 9.84
C ALA A 269 -18.12 -2.92 8.73
N LEU A 270 -17.51 -2.00 7.96
CA LEU A 270 -16.56 -2.34 6.89
C LEU A 270 -15.30 -2.99 7.42
N LEU A 271 -14.71 -2.46 8.49
CA LEU A 271 -13.50 -3.03 9.10
C LEU A 271 -13.78 -4.36 9.77
N ASP A 272 -14.90 -4.50 10.50
CA ASP A 272 -15.29 -5.78 11.12
C ASP A 272 -15.55 -6.84 10.05
N TYR A 273 -16.22 -6.48 8.95
CA TYR A 273 -16.37 -7.36 7.79
C TYR A 273 -15.00 -7.73 7.22
N GLY A 274 -14.14 -6.75 6.93
CA GLY A 274 -12.82 -6.98 6.36
C GLY A 274 -11.98 -7.95 7.19
N PHE A 275 -11.92 -7.75 8.52
CA PHE A 275 -11.21 -8.69 9.41
C PHE A 275 -11.81 -10.09 9.44
N SER A 276 -13.11 -10.24 9.16
CA SER A 276 -13.75 -11.55 9.02
C SER A 276 -13.45 -12.25 7.69
N GLN A 277 -12.89 -11.54 6.71
CA GLN A 277 -12.62 -12.04 5.36
C GLN A 277 -11.14 -12.34 5.08
N VAL A 278 -10.28 -12.23 6.07
CA VAL A 278 -8.82 -12.40 5.88
C VAL A 278 -8.26 -13.50 6.76
N GLU A 279 -7.13 -14.04 6.34
CA GLU A 279 -6.31 -14.96 7.08
C GLU A 279 -4.80 -14.65 6.89
N PRO A 280 -3.95 -14.91 7.90
CA PRO A 280 -2.51 -14.79 7.74
C PRO A 280 -1.98 -15.92 6.85
N TYR A 281 -1.04 -15.59 5.97
CA TYR A 281 -0.39 -16.55 5.08
C TYR A 281 1.13 -16.44 5.18
N GLN A 282 1.79 -17.57 5.51
CA GLN A 282 3.26 -17.62 5.59
C GLN A 282 3.87 -17.85 4.21
N LEU A 283 4.72 -16.93 3.76
CA LEU A 283 5.51 -17.05 2.54
C LEU A 283 6.68 -18.03 2.79
N ALA A 284 6.35 -19.33 2.84
CA ALA A 284 7.30 -20.38 3.21
C ALA A 284 8.29 -20.68 2.09
N GLY A 285 9.58 -20.47 2.33
CA GLY A 285 10.70 -20.74 1.39
C GLY A 285 11.88 -21.45 2.06
N GLY A 286 11.85 -21.57 3.39
CA GLY A 286 12.91 -22.21 4.15
C GLY A 286 13.12 -23.71 3.86
N ASP A 287 12.19 -24.36 3.17
CA ASP A 287 12.26 -25.74 2.68
C ASP A 287 13.02 -25.87 1.35
N VAL A 288 13.20 -24.78 0.61
CA VAL A 288 13.85 -24.79 -0.71
C VAL A 288 15.31 -25.19 -0.57
N ARG A 289 15.72 -26.24 -1.31
CA ARG A 289 17.10 -26.74 -1.40
C ARG A 289 17.39 -27.04 -2.86
N LEU A 290 18.44 -26.43 -3.39
CA LEU A 290 18.91 -26.63 -4.76
C LEU A 290 20.42 -26.88 -4.74
N THR A 291 20.95 -27.44 -5.82
CA THR A 291 22.39 -27.60 -6.04
C THR A 291 22.74 -27.01 -7.40
N VAL A 292 23.74 -26.16 -7.44
CA VAL A 292 24.14 -25.43 -8.64
C VAL A 292 25.62 -25.69 -8.93
N PRO A 293 26.02 -26.00 -10.19
CA PRO A 293 27.40 -26.14 -10.60
C PRO A 293 28.19 -24.83 -10.41
N VAL A 294 29.48 -24.97 -10.09
CA VAL A 294 30.40 -23.82 -9.97
C VAL A 294 31.53 -23.96 -10.99
N VAL A 295 31.75 -22.89 -11.73
CA VAL A 295 32.83 -22.80 -12.72
C VAL A 295 34.01 -22.03 -12.12
N GLY A 296 35.23 -22.57 -12.31
CA GLY A 296 36.45 -21.93 -11.84
C GLY A 296 36.79 -22.16 -10.39
N SER A 297 36.22 -23.22 -9.78
CA SER A 297 36.47 -23.63 -8.39
C SER A 297 36.91 -25.11 -8.37
N PRO A 298 37.69 -25.54 -7.35
CA PRO A 298 37.84 -26.96 -7.03
C PRO A 298 36.57 -27.59 -6.47
N VAL A 299 35.62 -26.78 -6.01
CA VAL A 299 34.28 -27.20 -5.57
C VAL A 299 33.37 -27.21 -6.80
N GLU A 300 32.91 -28.40 -7.18
CA GLU A 300 32.12 -28.57 -8.41
C GLU A 300 30.68 -28.04 -8.29
N VAL A 301 30.11 -28.12 -7.09
CA VAL A 301 28.72 -27.71 -6.83
C VAL A 301 28.59 -27.00 -5.49
N VAL A 302 27.67 -26.06 -5.41
CA VAL A 302 27.26 -25.39 -4.17
C VAL A 302 25.78 -25.64 -3.92
N SER A 303 25.44 -25.97 -2.69
CA SER A 303 24.05 -26.08 -2.25
C SER A 303 23.48 -24.68 -1.97
N LEU A 304 22.26 -24.43 -2.41
CA LEU A 304 21.50 -23.21 -2.15
C LEU A 304 20.42 -23.48 -1.12
N ARG A 305 20.15 -22.50 -0.27
CA ARG A 305 19.10 -22.52 0.74
C ARG A 305 18.19 -21.31 0.58
N GLY A 306 16.89 -21.59 0.58
CA GLY A 306 15.87 -20.55 0.62
C GLY A 306 15.60 -20.05 2.03
N SER A 307 15.07 -18.86 2.11
CA SER A 307 14.53 -18.22 3.33
C SER A 307 13.02 -18.04 3.21
N ASN A 308 12.35 -17.81 4.33
CA ASN A 308 10.93 -17.42 4.32
C ASN A 308 10.79 -15.95 3.94
N GLY A 309 9.71 -15.58 3.24
CA GLY A 309 9.39 -14.23 2.82
C GLY A 309 8.59 -13.41 3.85
N GLY A 310 8.34 -13.97 5.04
CA GLY A 310 7.50 -13.33 6.05
C GLY A 310 6.06 -13.82 6.01
N GLU A 311 5.18 -13.04 6.62
CA GLU A 311 3.73 -13.28 6.66
C GLU A 311 3.02 -12.16 5.91
N VAL A 312 1.95 -12.49 5.19
CA VAL A 312 1.08 -11.54 4.49
C VAL A 312 -0.39 -11.86 4.82
N THR A 313 -1.25 -10.88 4.60
CA THR A 313 -2.69 -10.99 4.78
C THR A 313 -3.36 -11.32 3.46
N LEU A 314 -4.04 -12.46 3.38
CA LEU A 314 -4.78 -12.86 2.18
C LEU A 314 -6.29 -12.95 2.47
N PRO A 315 -7.15 -12.78 1.45
CA PRO A 315 -8.54 -13.16 1.55
C PRO A 315 -8.70 -14.65 1.89
N LEU A 316 -9.73 -14.98 2.66
CA LEU A 316 -10.00 -16.35 3.11
C LEU A 316 -10.01 -17.35 1.95
N GLY A 317 -9.24 -18.44 2.10
CA GLY A 317 -9.19 -19.55 1.16
C GLY A 317 -8.34 -19.29 -0.10
N GLN A 318 -7.71 -18.14 -0.25
CA GLN A 318 -6.84 -17.86 -1.40
C GLN A 318 -5.40 -18.39 -1.23
N GLY A 319 -5.01 -18.79 -0.03
CA GLY A 319 -3.68 -19.33 0.22
C GLY A 319 -3.30 -20.52 -0.67
N ALA A 320 -4.28 -21.35 -1.09
CA ALA A 320 -4.05 -22.46 -2.01
C ALA A 320 -3.72 -22.04 -3.46
N GLN A 321 -3.98 -20.79 -3.83
CA GLN A 321 -3.74 -20.23 -5.16
C GLN A 321 -2.38 -19.51 -5.25
N VAL A 322 -1.67 -19.39 -4.13
CA VAL A 322 -0.34 -18.74 -4.11
C VAL A 322 0.66 -19.61 -4.85
N GLU A 323 1.24 -19.04 -5.88
CA GLU A 323 2.31 -19.67 -6.67
C GLU A 323 3.68 -19.27 -6.12
N ARG A 324 4.54 -20.27 -5.86
CA ARG A 324 5.93 -20.04 -5.46
C ARG A 324 6.87 -20.29 -6.64
N VAL A 325 7.63 -19.28 -7.03
CA VAL A 325 8.62 -19.32 -8.12
C VAL A 325 10.03 -19.16 -7.54
N VAL A 326 10.95 -20.02 -7.93
CA VAL A 326 12.36 -19.96 -7.52
C VAL A 326 13.22 -19.50 -8.68
N HIS A 327 13.83 -18.34 -8.57
CA HIS A 327 14.77 -17.77 -9.51
C HIS A 327 16.20 -18.13 -9.07
N ALA A 328 16.77 -19.15 -9.68
CA ALA A 328 18.14 -19.60 -9.42
C ALA A 328 18.98 -19.58 -10.70
N PRO A 329 20.27 -19.23 -10.63
CA PRO A 329 21.18 -19.32 -11.77
C PRO A 329 21.40 -20.80 -12.17
N LYS A 330 21.65 -21.05 -13.44
CA LYS A 330 21.96 -22.41 -13.92
C LYS A 330 23.35 -22.87 -13.49
N PHE A 331 24.26 -21.95 -13.21
CA PHE A 331 25.62 -22.18 -12.69
C PHE A 331 26.15 -20.90 -12.05
N LEU A 332 27.16 -21.01 -11.21
CA LEU A 332 27.86 -19.89 -10.55
C LEU A 332 29.32 -19.82 -11.03
N TYR A 333 29.93 -18.64 -10.94
CA TYR A 333 31.36 -18.46 -11.10
C TYR A 333 32.04 -18.31 -9.75
N ALA A 334 33.19 -18.96 -9.57
CA ALA A 334 34.01 -18.74 -8.36
C ALA A 334 34.69 -17.36 -8.41
N PRO A 335 34.95 -16.72 -7.25
CA PRO A 335 34.61 -17.23 -5.92
C PRO A 335 33.13 -17.04 -5.56
N VAL A 336 32.58 -17.95 -4.74
CA VAL A 336 31.26 -17.85 -4.13
C VAL A 336 31.45 -17.87 -2.62
N GLU A 337 30.86 -16.93 -1.90
CA GLU A 337 30.92 -16.88 -0.46
C GLU A 337 29.75 -17.61 0.22
N SER A 338 29.98 -18.19 1.39
CA SER A 338 28.89 -18.77 2.17
C SER A 338 27.95 -17.67 2.67
N GLY A 339 26.64 -17.80 2.41
CA GLY A 339 25.63 -16.77 2.72
C GLY A 339 25.42 -15.76 1.59
N GLU A 340 26.20 -15.80 0.51
CA GLU A 340 26.01 -14.94 -0.65
C GLU A 340 24.63 -15.17 -1.26
N GLN A 341 23.90 -14.08 -1.53
CA GLN A 341 22.64 -14.15 -2.27
C GLN A 341 22.91 -14.39 -3.75
N VAL A 342 22.42 -15.52 -4.25
CA VAL A 342 22.64 -15.95 -5.64
C VAL A 342 21.35 -16.08 -6.46
N GLY A 343 20.22 -15.86 -5.80
CA GLY A 343 18.90 -15.91 -6.40
C GLY A 343 17.84 -15.44 -5.44
N GLU A 344 16.58 -15.68 -5.79
CA GLU A 344 15.44 -15.31 -4.96
C GLU A 344 14.27 -16.30 -5.10
N ILE A 345 13.39 -16.28 -4.12
CA ILE A 345 12.11 -16.99 -4.12
C ILE A 345 11.04 -15.92 -4.13
N CYS A 346 10.12 -15.98 -5.07
CA CYS A 346 8.99 -15.05 -5.20
C CYS A 346 7.68 -15.79 -5.00
N TRP A 347 6.71 -15.14 -4.36
CA TRP A 347 5.35 -15.65 -4.21
C TRP A 347 4.38 -14.73 -4.94
N TYR A 348 3.48 -15.32 -5.71
CA TYR A 348 2.50 -14.61 -6.52
C TYR A 348 1.09 -15.10 -6.22
N LEU A 349 0.12 -14.19 -6.25
CA LEU A 349 -1.29 -14.50 -6.28
C LEU A 349 -1.90 -13.80 -7.50
N GLU A 350 -2.51 -14.56 -8.40
CA GLU A 350 -3.09 -14.05 -9.66
C GLU A 350 -2.12 -13.17 -10.48
N GLY A 351 -0.83 -13.49 -10.42
CA GLY A 351 0.24 -12.74 -11.10
C GLY A 351 0.77 -11.51 -10.36
N GLN A 352 0.16 -11.13 -9.23
CA GLN A 352 0.65 -10.07 -8.36
C GLN A 352 1.71 -10.61 -7.41
N LEU A 353 2.84 -9.90 -7.28
CA LEU A 353 3.90 -10.25 -6.33
C LEU A 353 3.46 -9.95 -4.89
N LEU A 354 3.42 -10.99 -4.06
CA LEU A 354 3.12 -10.87 -2.62
C LEU A 354 4.37 -10.58 -1.79
N GLY A 355 5.52 -11.09 -2.22
CA GLY A 355 6.79 -10.88 -1.55
C GLY A 355 7.90 -11.75 -2.13
N SER A 356 9.12 -11.48 -1.71
CA SER A 356 10.30 -12.25 -2.10
C SER A 356 11.21 -12.54 -0.91
N ALA A 357 12.06 -13.58 -1.06
CA ALA A 357 13.07 -13.93 -0.08
C ALA A 357 14.36 -14.38 -0.76
N PRO A 358 15.53 -14.17 -0.14
CA PRO A 358 16.79 -14.55 -0.73
C PRO A 358 16.97 -16.07 -0.85
N LEU A 359 17.59 -16.49 -1.95
CA LEU A 359 18.16 -17.82 -2.14
C LEU A 359 19.68 -17.67 -2.00
N THR A 360 20.27 -18.27 -0.95
CA THR A 360 21.67 -18.06 -0.56
C THR A 360 22.52 -19.30 -0.72
N ALA A 361 23.83 -19.10 -1.00
CA ALA A 361 24.80 -20.19 -1.01
C ALA A 361 25.04 -20.73 0.40
N ALA A 362 24.86 -22.06 0.58
CA ALA A 362 25.04 -22.71 1.88
C ALA A 362 26.51 -23.10 2.18
N GLY A 363 27.41 -22.87 1.23
CA GLY A 363 28.85 -23.13 1.34
C GLY A 363 29.65 -22.23 0.43
N ALA A 364 30.94 -22.13 0.66
CA ALA A 364 31.86 -21.36 -0.16
C ALA A 364 32.46 -22.21 -1.30
N ALA A 365 32.73 -21.57 -2.44
CA ALA A 365 33.48 -22.16 -3.54
C ALA A 365 34.62 -21.18 -3.93
N PRO A 366 35.87 -21.42 -3.44
CA PRO A 366 36.98 -20.51 -3.70
C PRO A 366 37.40 -20.56 -5.18
N LEU A 367 38.04 -19.51 -5.65
CA LEU A 367 38.62 -19.50 -6.98
C LEU A 367 39.73 -20.56 -7.08
N GLN A 368 39.73 -21.31 -8.17
CA GLN A 368 40.80 -22.28 -8.43
C GLN A 368 42.10 -21.54 -8.68
N GLU A 369 43.12 -21.78 -7.87
CA GLU A 369 44.44 -21.27 -8.09
C GLU A 369 45.03 -21.83 -9.40
N LYS A 370 45.57 -20.96 -10.23
CA LYS A 370 46.32 -21.39 -11.39
C LYS A 370 47.52 -22.21 -10.94
N ALA A 371 47.62 -23.45 -11.41
CA ALA A 371 48.85 -24.19 -11.20
C ALA A 371 50.02 -23.37 -11.77
N PRO A 372 51.12 -23.20 -11.03
CA PRO A 372 52.28 -22.45 -11.48
C PRO A 372 52.73 -22.98 -12.84
N SER A 373 52.97 -22.10 -13.79
CA SER A 373 53.42 -22.43 -15.13
C SER A 373 54.75 -23.20 -15.05
N LEU A 374 55.10 -23.95 -16.09
CA LEU A 374 56.36 -24.68 -16.17
C LEU A 374 57.57 -23.75 -15.96
N TRP A 375 57.46 -22.46 -16.35
CA TRP A 375 58.45 -21.42 -16.15
C TRP A 375 58.57 -21.00 -14.68
N GLU A 376 57.49 -20.82 -13.96
CA GLU A 376 57.48 -20.52 -12.50
C GLU A 376 57.97 -21.70 -11.66
N ARG A 377 57.81 -22.95 -12.15
CA ARG A 377 58.36 -24.15 -11.49
C ARG A 377 59.85 -24.33 -11.71
N LEU A 378 60.41 -23.79 -12.80
CA LEU A 378 61.81 -23.99 -13.17
C LEU A 378 62.70 -22.80 -12.82
N PHE A 379 62.13 -21.60 -12.61
CA PHE A 379 62.91 -20.36 -12.49
C PHE A 379 62.35 -19.41 -11.38
N GLY A 380 61.28 -19.80 -10.58
CA GLY A 380 60.71 -19.08 -9.44
C GLY A 380 61.31 -19.55 -8.09
#